data_2edf7290c41cbb14e7c2069cc90ab081
#
_entry.id   2edf7290c41cbb14e7c2069cc90ab081
#
_cell.length_a   1.000
_cell.length_b   1.000
_cell.length_c   1.000
_cell.angle_alpha   90.00
_cell.angle_beta   90.00
_cell.angle_gamma   90.00
#
_symmetry.space_group_name_H-M   'P 1'
#
loop_
_entity.id
_entity.type
_entity.pdbx_description
1 polymer ?
#
loop_
_entity_poly.entity_id
_entity_poly.type
_entity_poly.pdbx_seq_one_letter_code
_entity_poly.pdbx_strand_id
1 'polypeptide(L)'
;MVLEYAKIFPENADMGNPKGSSTAQSVHEKGGQYIVNAYFTNQDQIDTLLKDGLQKAILGNPRIIDGNAEFGIGKYIKLKRDKEDLIKVFQDRKGNDVEINYGGAPGVVDLRDPDNKRWWSFEEDGPIGNGSKAMVQFETYKNGAGVRLVNVGITELVEYTPMNNADDELFKVA
;
A
#
# COMPACT_ATOMS: atom_id res chain seq x y z
N MET A 1 -2.84 -5.34 -10.19
CA MET A 1 -3.42 -5.70 -8.88
C MET A 1 -4.70 -4.92 -8.66
N VAL A 2 -5.57 -5.41 -7.80
CA VAL A 2 -6.81 -4.73 -7.40
C VAL A 2 -6.63 -4.18 -5.99
N LEU A 3 -7.00 -2.93 -5.78
CA LEU A 3 -6.78 -2.23 -4.51
C LEU A 3 -8.01 -2.22 -3.62
N GLU A 4 -7.77 -2.31 -2.31
CA GLU A 4 -8.79 -2.18 -1.28
C GLU A 4 -8.23 -1.35 -0.12
N TYR A 5 -9.04 -0.46 0.44
CA TYR A 5 -8.69 0.41 1.57
C TYR A 5 -7.39 1.19 1.34
N ALA A 6 -7.28 1.82 0.18
CA ALA A 6 -6.09 2.58 -0.19
C ALA A 6 -5.99 3.90 0.58
N LYS A 7 -5.16 3.91 1.62
CA LYS A 7 -4.79 5.08 2.41
C LYS A 7 -3.36 5.48 2.06
N ILE A 8 -3.17 5.97 0.84
CA ILE A 8 -1.86 6.18 0.23
C ILE A 8 -1.52 7.66 -0.02
N PHE A 9 -2.35 8.56 0.51
CA PHE A 9 -2.14 10.01 0.42
C PHE A 9 -1.97 10.62 1.81
N PRO A 10 -1.24 11.75 1.94
CA PRO A 10 -1.13 12.44 3.23
C PRO A 10 -2.48 12.78 3.85
N GLU A 11 -3.47 13.09 3.01
CA GLU A 11 -4.82 13.51 3.42
C GLU A 11 -5.65 12.37 4.03
N ASN A 12 -5.34 11.12 3.69
CA ASN A 12 -6.08 9.96 4.18
C ASN A 12 -5.20 8.87 4.81
N ALA A 13 -3.96 9.18 5.15
CA ALA A 13 -3.04 8.24 5.80
C ALA A 13 -3.64 7.67 7.09
N ASP A 14 -3.26 6.43 7.41
CA ASP A 14 -3.61 5.80 8.67
C ASP A 14 -2.77 6.41 9.80
N MET A 15 -3.39 7.18 10.67
CA MET A 15 -2.71 7.85 11.79
C MET A 15 -2.71 7.02 13.07
N GLY A 16 -3.27 5.81 13.03
CA GLY A 16 -3.39 4.95 14.21
C GLY A 16 -4.36 5.49 15.25
N ASN A 17 -4.26 4.96 16.45
CA ASN A 17 -5.10 5.38 17.57
C ASN A 17 -4.34 5.16 18.89
N PRO A 18 -4.09 6.22 19.69
CA PRO A 18 -3.38 6.08 20.97
C PRO A 18 -4.14 5.26 22.02
N LYS A 19 -5.45 5.08 21.82
CA LYS A 19 -6.34 4.30 22.70
C LYS A 19 -6.84 3.01 22.05
N GLY A 20 -6.30 2.64 20.88
CA GLY A 20 -6.72 1.47 20.14
C GLY A 20 -5.95 0.21 20.51
N SER A 21 -5.94 -0.77 19.59
CA SER A 21 -5.15 -1.98 19.69
C SER A 21 -3.64 -1.67 19.79
N SER A 22 -2.83 -2.64 20.17
CA SER A 22 -1.36 -2.45 20.22
C SER A 22 -0.79 -2.04 18.85
N THR A 23 -1.33 -2.59 17.76
CA THR A 23 -0.95 -2.20 16.40
C THR A 23 -1.33 -0.75 16.10
N ALA A 24 -2.56 -0.33 16.43
CA ALA A 24 -3.01 1.04 16.21
C ALA A 24 -2.23 2.05 17.05
N GLN A 25 -1.87 1.71 18.28
CA GLN A 25 -1.01 2.54 19.13
C GLN A 25 0.38 2.69 18.53
N SER A 26 0.97 1.61 18.04
CA SER A 26 2.29 1.63 17.40
C SER A 26 2.29 2.51 16.15
N VAL A 27 1.26 2.45 15.32
CA VAL A 27 1.11 3.34 14.15
C VAL A 27 1.03 4.79 14.57
N HIS A 28 0.26 5.10 15.61
CA HIS A 28 0.15 6.46 16.15
C HIS A 28 1.50 6.99 16.67
N GLU A 29 2.22 6.18 17.44
CA GLU A 29 3.51 6.57 18.03
C GLU A 29 4.58 6.89 16.98
N LYS A 30 4.58 6.19 15.84
CA LYS A 30 5.53 6.46 14.76
C LYS A 30 5.10 7.57 13.80
N GLY A 31 3.96 8.23 14.03
CA GLY A 31 3.49 9.37 13.23
C GLY A 31 2.61 9.00 12.04
N GLY A 32 2.10 7.77 11.97
CA GLY A 32 1.20 7.32 10.91
C GLY A 32 1.88 6.49 9.82
N GLN A 33 1.07 5.94 8.94
CA GLN A 33 1.54 5.12 7.83
C GLN A 33 0.63 5.27 6.61
N TYR A 34 1.19 4.97 5.44
CA TYR A 34 0.43 4.67 4.23
C TYR A 34 0.21 3.18 4.17
N ILE A 35 -0.99 2.75 3.75
CA ILE A 35 -1.37 1.35 3.73
C ILE A 35 -2.36 1.07 2.60
N VAL A 36 -2.24 -0.10 1.99
CA VAL A 36 -3.18 -0.61 1.00
C VAL A 36 -3.18 -2.12 1.01
N ASN A 37 -4.34 -2.72 0.81
CA ASN A 37 -4.46 -4.13 0.48
C ASN A 37 -4.39 -4.28 -1.04
N ALA A 38 -3.41 -5.01 -1.53
CA ALA A 38 -3.20 -5.22 -2.96
C ALA A 38 -3.51 -6.67 -3.32
N TYR A 39 -4.60 -6.90 -4.03
CA TYR A 39 -5.06 -8.22 -4.44
C TYR A 39 -4.34 -8.67 -5.70
N PHE A 40 -3.90 -9.91 -5.69
CA PHE A 40 -3.29 -10.56 -6.85
C PHE A 40 -4.34 -10.90 -7.90
N THR A 41 -3.98 -10.76 -9.16
CA THR A 41 -4.87 -11.07 -10.29
C THR A 41 -4.70 -12.48 -10.81
N ASN A 42 -3.57 -13.13 -10.52
CA ASN A 42 -3.30 -14.53 -10.85
C ASN A 42 -2.32 -15.17 -9.85
N GLN A 43 -2.27 -16.48 -9.86
CA GLN A 43 -1.39 -17.25 -8.97
C GLN A 43 0.09 -17.05 -9.29
N ASP A 44 0.45 -16.82 -10.55
CA ASP A 44 1.85 -16.64 -10.96
C ASP A 44 2.52 -15.44 -10.28
N GLN A 45 1.76 -14.38 -9.99
CA GLN A 45 2.27 -13.23 -9.24
C GLN A 45 2.73 -13.65 -7.84
N ILE A 46 1.94 -14.47 -7.15
CA ILE A 46 2.28 -14.98 -5.82
C ILE A 46 3.50 -15.91 -5.91
N ASP A 47 3.49 -16.86 -6.84
CA ASP A 47 4.57 -17.83 -7.01
C ASP A 47 5.90 -17.13 -7.30
N THR A 48 5.88 -16.11 -8.13
CA THR A 48 7.06 -15.28 -8.45
C THR A 48 7.61 -14.59 -7.20
N LEU A 49 6.76 -13.98 -6.38
CA LEU A 49 7.18 -13.31 -5.15
C LEU A 49 7.80 -14.28 -4.15
N LEU A 50 7.22 -15.46 -3.98
CA LEU A 50 7.76 -16.48 -3.08
C LEU A 50 9.10 -17.02 -3.60
N LYS A 51 9.23 -17.21 -4.90
CA LYS A 51 10.48 -17.63 -5.55
C LYS A 51 11.58 -16.56 -5.38
N ASP A 52 11.21 -15.29 -5.45
CA ASP A 52 12.12 -14.16 -5.30
C ASP A 52 12.50 -13.88 -3.83
N GLY A 53 11.96 -14.65 -2.90
CA GLY A 53 12.40 -14.65 -1.50
C GLY A 53 11.42 -14.07 -0.49
N LEU A 54 10.19 -13.69 -0.90
CA LEU A 54 9.17 -13.27 0.06
C LEU A 54 8.88 -14.43 1.02
N GLN A 55 8.97 -14.17 2.33
CA GLN A 55 8.60 -15.16 3.34
C GLN A 55 7.08 -15.34 3.39
N LYS A 56 6.64 -16.60 3.46
CA LYS A 56 5.20 -16.94 3.48
C LYS A 56 4.49 -16.43 4.72
N ALA A 57 5.20 -16.38 5.85
CA ALA A 57 4.64 -15.96 7.13
C ALA A 57 5.72 -15.30 7.99
N ILE A 58 5.28 -14.38 8.85
CA ILE A 58 6.13 -13.72 9.84
C ILE A 58 5.47 -13.93 11.22
N LEU A 59 6.21 -14.51 12.15
CA LEU A 59 5.71 -14.81 13.51
C LEU A 59 4.35 -15.54 13.49
N GLY A 60 4.19 -16.47 12.53
CA GLY A 60 2.95 -17.23 12.37
C GLY A 60 1.84 -16.52 11.58
N ASN A 61 2.02 -15.26 11.23
CA ASN A 61 1.03 -14.52 10.43
C ASN A 61 1.34 -14.62 8.94
N PRO A 62 0.40 -15.07 8.09
CA PRO A 62 0.62 -15.21 6.67
C PRO A 62 0.82 -13.84 6.00
N ARG A 63 1.72 -13.77 5.02
CA ARG A 63 1.91 -12.59 4.18
C ARG A 63 0.84 -12.47 3.10
N ILE A 64 0.45 -13.61 2.53
CA ILE A 64 -0.63 -13.68 1.55
C ILE A 64 -1.90 -14.04 2.31
N ILE A 65 -2.88 -13.17 2.26
CA ILE A 65 -4.07 -13.22 3.10
C ILE A 65 -5.29 -13.48 2.21
N ASP A 66 -6.17 -14.37 2.65
CA ASP A 66 -7.46 -14.59 2.00
C ASP A 66 -8.40 -13.44 2.35
N GLY A 67 -9.05 -12.88 1.33
CA GLY A 67 -9.92 -11.72 1.47
C GLY A 67 -11.16 -11.81 0.60
N ASN A 68 -11.58 -10.67 0.05
CA ASN A 68 -12.77 -10.60 -0.80
C ASN A 68 -12.56 -11.37 -2.11
N ALA A 69 -13.37 -12.40 -2.34
CA ALA A 69 -13.30 -13.25 -3.52
C ALA A 69 -13.64 -12.50 -4.83
N GLU A 70 -14.26 -11.34 -4.76
CA GLU A 70 -14.59 -10.51 -5.92
C GLU A 70 -13.38 -9.74 -6.45
N PHE A 71 -12.32 -9.59 -5.64
CA PHE A 71 -11.10 -8.88 -6.03
C PHE A 71 -10.00 -9.85 -6.46
N GLY A 72 -9.60 -9.78 -7.72
CA GLY A 72 -8.58 -10.66 -8.27
C GLY A 72 -8.88 -12.13 -8.01
N ILE A 73 -7.91 -12.87 -7.44
CA ILE A 73 -8.10 -14.27 -7.02
C ILE A 73 -8.49 -14.41 -5.54
N GLY A 74 -8.95 -13.33 -4.90
CA GLY A 74 -9.37 -13.33 -3.50
C GLY A 74 -8.23 -13.40 -2.49
N LYS A 75 -7.00 -13.11 -2.91
CA LYS A 75 -5.80 -13.13 -2.07
C LYS A 75 -5.05 -11.82 -2.21
N TYR A 76 -4.63 -11.25 -1.09
CA TYR A 76 -3.94 -9.95 -1.08
C TYR A 76 -2.69 -9.96 -0.21
N ILE A 77 -1.84 -9.00 -0.45
CA ILE A 77 -0.73 -8.61 0.41
C ILE A 77 -1.01 -7.21 0.97
N LYS A 78 -0.75 -7.04 2.25
CA LYS A 78 -0.86 -5.74 2.90
C LYS A 78 0.46 -4.99 2.74
N LEU A 79 0.43 -3.85 2.07
CA LEU A 79 1.59 -3.03 1.79
C LEU A 79 1.54 -1.77 2.63
N LYS A 80 2.64 -1.45 3.29
CA LYS A 80 2.76 -0.32 4.21
C LYS A 80 4.01 0.50 3.92
N ARG A 81 3.96 1.76 4.33
CA ARG A 81 5.10 2.67 4.33
C ARG A 81 4.91 3.71 5.43
N ASP A 82 5.94 3.98 6.21
CA ASP A 82 5.86 5.00 7.25
C ASP A 82 5.56 6.37 6.65
N LYS A 83 4.69 7.12 7.30
CA LYS A 83 4.29 8.46 6.82
C LYS A 83 5.41 9.47 6.96
N GLU A 84 6.15 9.41 8.07
CA GLU A 84 7.28 10.30 8.28
C GLU A 84 8.49 9.88 7.45
N ASP A 85 9.31 10.85 7.08
CA ASP A 85 10.54 10.59 6.36
C ASP A 85 11.50 9.76 7.21
N LEU A 86 12.11 8.74 6.60
CA LEU A 86 13.13 7.88 7.16
C LEU A 86 14.36 7.93 6.25
N ILE A 87 15.09 9.03 6.29
CA ILE A 87 16.22 9.26 5.41
C ILE A 87 17.46 8.59 5.99
N LYS A 88 18.13 7.78 5.16
CA LYS A 88 19.42 7.18 5.47
C LYS A 88 20.43 7.53 4.38
N VAL A 89 21.66 7.80 4.79
CA VAL A 89 22.76 8.13 3.90
C VAL A 89 23.68 6.94 3.79
N PHE A 90 23.96 6.52 2.55
CA PHE A 90 24.91 5.46 2.23
C PHE A 90 26.00 6.00 1.32
N GLN A 91 27.15 5.33 1.29
CA GLN A 91 28.17 5.60 0.30
C GLN A 91 28.04 4.61 -0.87
N ASP A 92 28.07 5.12 -2.10
CA ASP A 92 28.14 4.30 -3.30
C ASP A 92 29.55 3.74 -3.50
N ARG A 93 29.74 2.96 -4.58
CA ARG A 93 31.06 2.37 -4.90
C ARG A 93 32.15 3.40 -5.23
N LYS A 94 31.75 4.63 -5.57
CA LYS A 94 32.66 5.74 -5.90
C LYS A 94 32.94 6.63 -4.68
N GLY A 95 32.37 6.30 -3.50
CA GLY A 95 32.52 7.08 -2.28
C GLY A 95 31.60 8.30 -2.19
N ASN A 96 30.61 8.44 -3.10
CA ASN A 96 29.62 9.50 -3.04
C ASN A 96 28.51 9.15 -2.06
N ASP A 97 28.01 10.16 -1.34
CA ASP A 97 26.86 10.00 -0.46
C ASP A 97 25.58 9.86 -1.29
N VAL A 98 24.77 8.85 -0.97
CA VAL A 98 23.46 8.60 -1.56
C VAL A 98 22.42 8.62 -0.44
N GLU A 99 21.44 9.52 -0.54
CA GLU A 99 20.29 9.55 0.35
C GLU A 99 19.18 8.64 -0.15
N ILE A 100 18.64 7.80 0.75
CA ILE A 100 17.45 6.99 0.48
C ILE A 100 16.43 7.28 1.55
N ASN A 101 15.22 7.64 1.13
CA ASN A 101 14.08 7.84 2.02
C ASN A 101 13.23 6.57 2.04
N TYR A 102 13.20 5.90 3.19
CA TYR A 102 12.38 4.69 3.42
C TYR A 102 10.99 4.99 3.93
N GLY A 103 10.66 6.26 4.15
CA GLY A 103 9.36 6.76 4.54
C GLY A 103 8.82 7.81 3.57
N GLY A 104 7.86 8.60 4.02
CA GLY A 104 7.22 9.63 3.20
C GLY A 104 6.18 9.06 2.24
N ALA A 105 5.47 9.94 1.54
CA ALA A 105 4.39 9.56 0.64
C ALA A 105 4.86 8.69 -0.52
N PRO A 106 4.16 7.58 -0.84
CA PRO A 106 4.42 6.85 -2.07
C PRO A 106 4.09 7.72 -3.28
N GLY A 107 4.77 7.49 -4.39
CA GLY A 107 4.40 8.09 -5.66
C GLY A 107 3.10 7.49 -6.16
N VAL A 108 2.11 8.32 -6.47
CA VAL A 108 0.86 7.88 -7.08
C VAL A 108 0.72 8.55 -8.44
N VAL A 109 0.61 7.74 -9.48
CA VAL A 109 0.58 8.18 -10.87
C VAL A 109 -0.72 7.74 -11.53
N ASP A 110 -1.30 8.62 -12.32
CA ASP A 110 -2.43 8.29 -13.17
C ASP A 110 -1.92 7.65 -14.46
N LEU A 111 -2.21 6.37 -14.64
CA LEU A 111 -1.85 5.59 -15.82
C LEU A 111 -3.06 5.21 -16.68
N ARG A 112 -4.23 5.81 -16.43
CA ARG A 112 -5.45 5.51 -17.19
C ARG A 112 -5.31 5.88 -18.67
N ASP A 113 -4.57 6.95 -18.95
CA ASP A 113 -4.15 7.32 -20.30
C ASP A 113 -2.62 7.12 -20.38
N PRO A 114 -2.13 6.05 -21.04
CA PRO A 114 -0.71 5.77 -21.12
C PRO A 114 0.09 6.82 -21.92
N ASP A 115 -0.57 7.60 -22.78
CA ASP A 115 0.06 8.66 -23.55
C ASP A 115 0.13 10.00 -22.79
N ASN A 116 -0.56 10.10 -21.64
CA ASN A 116 -0.64 11.31 -20.83
C ASN A 116 -0.54 10.97 -19.34
N LYS A 117 0.58 10.40 -18.94
CA LYS A 117 0.87 10.05 -17.54
C LYS A 117 1.06 11.33 -16.74
N ARG A 118 0.44 11.38 -15.55
CA ARG A 118 0.57 12.51 -14.64
C ARG A 118 0.55 12.05 -13.18
N TRP A 119 1.04 12.90 -12.30
CA TRP A 119 0.90 12.68 -10.87
C TRP A 119 -0.57 12.76 -10.47
N TRP A 120 -0.98 11.86 -9.58
CA TRP A 120 -2.30 11.91 -8.96
C TRP A 120 -2.36 13.06 -7.97
N SER A 121 -3.40 13.89 -8.06
CA SER A 121 -3.68 14.94 -7.09
C SER A 121 -4.89 14.56 -6.26
N PHE A 122 -4.70 14.37 -4.96
CA PHE A 122 -5.81 14.03 -4.07
C PHE A 122 -6.92 15.09 -4.09
N GLU A 123 -6.54 16.37 -4.15
CA GLU A 123 -7.48 17.49 -4.20
C GLU A 123 -8.37 17.47 -5.45
N GLU A 124 -7.79 17.17 -6.62
CA GLU A 124 -8.49 17.18 -7.90
C GLU A 124 -9.11 15.83 -8.26
N ASP A 125 -8.37 14.74 -7.99
CA ASP A 125 -8.73 13.39 -8.43
C ASP A 125 -9.43 12.58 -7.34
N GLY A 126 -9.27 12.97 -6.08
CA GLY A 126 -9.88 12.30 -4.95
C GLY A 126 -9.21 11.01 -4.49
N PRO A 127 -9.80 10.34 -3.51
CA PRO A 127 -9.31 9.06 -3.01
C PRO A 127 -9.58 7.92 -3.99
N ILE A 128 -8.90 6.80 -3.76
CA ILE A 128 -9.00 5.59 -4.59
C ILE A 128 -10.05 4.66 -3.97
N GLY A 129 -11.08 4.35 -4.71
CA GLY A 129 -12.14 3.43 -4.26
C GLY A 129 -11.73 1.96 -4.33
N ASN A 130 -12.40 1.14 -3.52
CA ASN A 130 -12.19 -0.31 -3.52
C ASN A 130 -12.56 -0.92 -4.87
N GLY A 131 -11.70 -1.80 -5.37
CA GLY A 131 -11.85 -2.41 -6.68
C GLY A 131 -11.09 -1.72 -7.81
N SER A 132 -10.46 -0.58 -7.54
CA SER A 132 -9.58 0.09 -8.50
C SER A 132 -8.41 -0.82 -8.88
N LYS A 133 -7.97 -0.73 -10.13
CA LYS A 133 -6.83 -1.52 -10.62
C LYS A 133 -5.58 -0.66 -10.70
N ALA A 134 -4.46 -1.25 -10.40
CA ALA A 134 -3.18 -0.55 -10.35
C ALA A 134 -1.99 -1.47 -10.67
N MET A 135 -0.94 -0.84 -11.16
CA MET A 135 0.42 -1.37 -11.09
C MET A 135 0.99 -0.94 -9.75
N VAL A 136 1.47 -1.88 -8.95
CA VAL A 136 2.00 -1.59 -7.61
C VAL A 136 3.46 -1.98 -7.55
N GLN A 137 4.30 -1.02 -7.20
CA GLN A 137 5.70 -1.24 -6.93
C GLN A 137 5.92 -1.30 -5.43
N PHE A 138 6.50 -2.38 -4.96
CA PHE A 138 6.93 -2.54 -3.58
C PHE A 138 8.25 -3.28 -3.54
N GLU A 139 8.94 -3.17 -2.42
CA GLU A 139 10.22 -3.83 -2.21
C GLU A 139 10.15 -4.76 -1.00
N THR A 140 10.95 -5.82 -1.04
CA THR A 140 11.17 -6.69 0.10
C THR A 140 12.52 -6.36 0.74
N TYR A 141 12.60 -6.51 2.06
CA TYR A 141 13.82 -6.30 2.84
C TYR A 141 13.91 -7.32 3.97
N LYS A 142 15.01 -7.33 4.72
CA LYS A 142 15.25 -8.31 5.80
C LYS A 142 15.05 -9.76 5.33
N ASN A 143 15.67 -10.11 4.20
CA ASN A 143 15.58 -11.44 3.60
C ASN A 143 14.13 -11.91 3.33
N GLY A 144 13.29 -11.00 2.85
CA GLY A 144 11.89 -11.28 2.52
C GLY A 144 10.92 -11.22 3.69
N ALA A 145 11.37 -10.86 4.89
CA ALA A 145 10.52 -10.68 6.06
C ALA A 145 9.72 -9.37 6.02
N GLY A 146 10.29 -8.31 5.47
CA GLY A 146 9.63 -7.01 5.34
C GLY A 146 9.18 -6.72 3.91
N VAL A 147 8.11 -5.96 3.80
CA VAL A 147 7.62 -5.40 2.52
C VAL A 147 7.32 -3.91 2.72
N ARG A 148 7.68 -3.13 1.71
CA ARG A 148 7.47 -1.67 1.74
C ARG A 148 6.85 -1.20 0.44
N LEU A 149 5.75 -0.46 0.55
CA LEU A 149 5.14 0.21 -0.60
C LEU A 149 6.08 1.29 -1.14
N VAL A 150 6.23 1.36 -2.46
CA VAL A 150 7.07 2.35 -3.13
C VAL A 150 6.22 3.28 -3.97
N ASN A 151 5.58 2.76 -5.01
CA ASN A 151 4.77 3.55 -5.95
C ASN A 151 3.49 2.81 -6.33
N VAL A 152 2.47 3.58 -6.73
CA VAL A 152 1.20 3.05 -7.22
C VAL A 152 0.84 3.78 -8.52
N GLY A 153 0.59 3.03 -9.59
CA GLY A 153 0.11 3.57 -10.85
C GLY A 153 -1.33 3.11 -11.09
N ILE A 154 -2.28 4.04 -11.08
CA ILE A 154 -3.70 3.73 -11.25
C ILE A 154 -4.01 3.51 -12.72
N THR A 155 -4.45 2.32 -13.07
CA THR A 155 -4.82 1.96 -14.45
C THR A 155 -6.32 1.99 -14.68
N GLU A 156 -7.12 1.76 -13.66
CA GLU A 156 -8.57 1.81 -13.72
C GLU A 156 -9.11 2.27 -12.37
N LEU A 157 -9.87 3.35 -12.35
CA LEU A 157 -10.42 3.92 -11.13
C LEU A 157 -11.84 3.45 -10.87
N VAL A 158 -12.06 2.95 -9.67
CA VAL A 158 -13.39 2.89 -9.04
C VAL A 158 -13.47 4.09 -8.11
N GLU A 159 -14.46 4.94 -8.29
CA GLU A 159 -14.63 6.11 -7.44
C GLU A 159 -14.89 5.71 -5.99
N TYR A 160 -14.24 6.41 -5.09
CA TYR A 160 -14.48 6.24 -3.67
C TYR A 160 -15.89 6.73 -3.33
N THR A 161 -16.66 5.84 -2.68
CA THR A 161 -17.92 6.23 -2.02
C THR A 161 -17.96 5.54 -0.66
N PRO A 162 -18.61 6.13 0.37
CA PRO A 162 -18.79 5.44 1.64
C PRO A 162 -19.44 4.05 1.49
N MET A 163 -20.19 3.83 0.43
CA MET A 163 -20.91 2.58 0.17
C MET A 163 -20.03 1.44 -0.35
N ASN A 164 -18.85 1.72 -0.92
CA ASN A 164 -17.97 0.68 -1.42
C ASN A 164 -16.84 0.31 -0.44
N ASN A 165 -16.89 0.85 0.79
CA ASN A 165 -15.97 0.53 1.88
C ASN A 165 -16.75 -0.02 3.07
N ALA A 166 -16.42 -1.24 3.51
CA ALA A 166 -17.15 -1.92 4.59
C ALA A 166 -17.10 -1.16 5.92
N ASP A 167 -16.02 -0.46 6.21
CA ASP A 167 -15.87 0.32 7.44
C ASP A 167 -16.86 1.47 7.53
N ASP A 168 -17.21 2.06 6.39
CA ASP A 168 -18.18 3.14 6.32
C ASP A 168 -19.61 2.65 6.50
N GLU A 169 -19.90 1.39 6.16
CA GLU A 169 -21.21 0.80 6.36
C GLU A 169 -21.58 0.65 7.84
N LEU A 170 -20.62 0.45 8.71
CA LEU A 170 -20.83 0.34 10.15
C LEU A 170 -21.40 1.61 10.77
N PHE A 171 -21.21 2.75 10.13
CA PHE A 171 -21.66 4.05 10.59
C PHE A 171 -22.91 4.57 9.87
N LYS A 172 -23.49 3.77 8.98
CA LYS A 172 -24.79 4.10 8.40
C LYS A 172 -25.88 3.90 9.46
N VAL A 173 -26.35 5.00 9.97
CA VAL A 173 -27.54 5.03 10.77
C VAL A 173 -28.72 5.15 9.83
N ALA A 174 -29.59 4.20 9.92
CA ALA A 174 -30.84 4.22 9.16
C ALA A 174 -31.71 5.42 9.56
#